data_374639ea715b0219310dcdb59694ba9f
#
_entry.id   374639ea715b0219310dcdb59694ba9f
#
_cell.length_a   1.000
_cell.length_b   1.000
_cell.length_c   1.000
_cell.angle_alpha   90.00
_cell.angle_beta   90.00
_cell.angle_gamma   90.00
#
_symmetry.space_group_name_H-M   'P 1'
#
loop_
_entity.id
_entity.type
_entity.pdbx_description
1 polymer ?
#
loop_
_entity_poly.entity_id
_entity_poly.type
_entity_poly.pdbx_seq_one_letter_code
_entity_poly.pdbx_strand_id
1 'polypeptide(L)'
;MKEYEEKCIALRTSIEQLAAKDMVVAFSGGADSSLLLKLACEAAGRNGRKVYAVTVHTRLHPAGDLEAAERTARETGAIHRILFADELEEAGIRNNPTDRCYRCKKCLFQKIRREAESLGTDVILEGTNEDDLHVYRPGIRALGELEILSPLAQAGLTKAEVRRLAGEYGLSAANRPAAPCLATRFPYGARLSYETMEKINQAEEYIRGLGFYNVRIRLHGDIARIEVDSRDMDRLFAERQKLTEYMKDMGFVYVTLDLEGFRSGSMDVGIVK
;
A
#
# COMPACT_ATOMS: atom_id res chain seq x y z
N MET A 1 26.26 6.16 -8.67
CA MET A 1 25.66 7.38 -9.27
C MET A 1 25.25 7.11 -10.71
N LYS A 2 26.17 6.69 -11.57
CA LYS A 2 25.89 6.43 -13.01
C LYS A 2 24.74 5.47 -13.25
N GLU A 3 24.69 4.35 -12.55
CA GLU A 3 23.60 3.36 -12.65
C GLU A 3 22.23 3.92 -12.27
N TYR A 4 22.14 4.70 -11.19
CA TYR A 4 20.89 5.36 -10.79
C TYR A 4 20.39 6.35 -11.85
N GLU A 5 21.30 7.14 -12.42
CA GLU A 5 20.96 8.10 -13.49
C GLU A 5 20.44 7.39 -14.74
N GLU A 6 21.09 6.25 -15.12
CA GLU A 6 20.64 5.41 -16.24
C GLU A 6 19.23 4.84 -16.02
N LYS A 7 18.93 4.35 -14.81
CA LYS A 7 17.58 3.89 -14.42
C LYS A 7 16.55 5.02 -14.47
N CYS A 8 16.89 6.22 -13.99
CA CYS A 8 16.01 7.38 -14.06
C CYS A 8 15.72 7.82 -15.50
N ILE A 9 16.71 7.76 -16.38
CA ILE A 9 16.55 8.04 -17.81
C ILE A 9 15.62 7.00 -18.44
N ALA A 10 15.86 5.71 -18.18
CA ALA A 10 15.04 4.62 -18.70
C ALA A 10 13.57 4.76 -18.28
N LEU A 11 13.31 5.08 -16.99
CA LEU A 11 11.97 5.33 -16.47
C LEU A 11 11.28 6.47 -17.22
N ARG A 12 11.95 7.63 -17.34
CA ARG A 12 11.39 8.80 -18.01
C ARG A 12 11.11 8.52 -19.49
N THR A 13 12.03 7.83 -20.18
CA THR A 13 11.86 7.46 -21.59
C THR A 13 10.67 6.52 -21.77
N SER A 14 10.51 5.51 -20.90
CA SER A 14 9.37 4.60 -20.96
C SER A 14 8.04 5.35 -20.76
N ILE A 15 7.95 6.23 -19.76
CA ILE A 15 6.73 7.01 -19.51
C ILE A 15 6.45 7.98 -20.66
N GLU A 16 7.46 8.60 -21.26
CA GLU A 16 7.30 9.48 -22.43
C GLU A 16 6.70 8.73 -23.63
N GLN A 17 7.14 7.51 -23.88
CA GLN A 17 6.57 6.67 -24.95
C GLN A 17 5.09 6.33 -24.68
N LEU A 18 4.73 6.05 -23.41
CA LEU A 18 3.36 5.76 -23.01
C LEU A 18 2.46 7.00 -23.07
N ALA A 19 3.01 8.19 -22.93
CA ALA A 19 2.30 9.47 -23.03
C ALA A 19 1.82 9.84 -24.43
N ALA A 20 1.99 8.97 -25.42
CA ALA A 20 1.29 9.07 -26.71
C ALA A 20 -0.24 8.90 -26.57
N LYS A 21 -0.70 8.25 -25.50
CA LYS A 21 -2.10 8.05 -25.12
C LYS A 21 -2.40 8.71 -23.77
N ASP A 22 -3.69 8.85 -23.45
CA ASP A 22 -4.13 9.14 -22.10
C ASP A 22 -3.73 7.96 -21.18
N MET A 23 -3.42 8.21 -19.93
CA MET A 23 -2.93 7.20 -19.00
C MET A 23 -3.78 7.13 -17.72
N VAL A 24 -3.95 5.93 -17.20
CA VAL A 24 -4.46 5.67 -15.85
C VAL A 24 -3.29 5.26 -14.96
N VAL A 25 -3.17 5.88 -13.81
CA VAL A 25 -2.24 5.47 -12.74
C VAL A 25 -3.06 4.89 -11.59
N ALA A 26 -2.85 3.61 -11.26
CA ALA A 26 -3.39 3.01 -10.04
C ALA A 26 -2.74 3.69 -8.83
N PHE A 27 -3.49 4.55 -8.17
CA PHE A 27 -2.96 5.55 -7.26
C PHE A 27 -3.35 5.30 -5.80
N SER A 28 -2.37 5.01 -4.97
CA SER A 28 -2.56 4.77 -3.53
C SER A 28 -2.14 5.94 -2.65
N GLY A 29 -1.54 7.01 -3.21
CA GLY A 29 -0.95 8.10 -2.44
C GLY A 29 0.38 7.75 -1.73
N GLY A 30 0.93 6.55 -1.95
CA GLY A 30 2.26 6.16 -1.48
C GLY A 30 3.38 6.70 -2.36
N ALA A 31 4.64 6.61 -1.90
CA ALA A 31 5.81 7.19 -2.61
C ALA A 31 5.92 6.71 -4.07
N ASP A 32 5.75 5.41 -4.31
CA ASP A 32 5.91 4.82 -5.65
C ASP A 32 4.86 5.34 -6.63
N SER A 33 3.58 5.25 -6.25
CA SER A 33 2.48 5.70 -7.11
C SER A 33 2.46 7.22 -7.29
N SER A 34 2.94 7.99 -6.29
CA SER A 34 3.03 9.44 -6.37
C SER A 34 4.14 9.89 -7.33
N LEU A 35 5.31 9.23 -7.27
CA LEU A 35 6.38 9.48 -8.24
C LEU A 35 5.92 9.15 -9.66
N LEU A 36 5.30 7.98 -9.83
CA LEU A 36 4.79 7.56 -11.13
C LEU A 36 3.74 8.53 -11.69
N LEU A 37 2.80 8.98 -10.84
CA LEU A 37 1.78 9.97 -11.20
C LEU A 37 2.41 11.29 -11.63
N LYS A 38 3.39 11.80 -10.89
CA LYS A 38 4.10 13.03 -11.22
C LYS A 38 4.78 12.95 -12.59
N LEU A 39 5.54 11.89 -12.84
CA LEU A 39 6.22 11.69 -14.12
C LEU A 39 5.23 11.51 -15.29
N ALA A 40 4.14 10.76 -15.06
CA ALA A 40 3.08 10.60 -16.07
C ALA A 40 2.43 11.94 -16.42
N CYS A 41 2.11 12.78 -15.42
CA CYS A 41 1.52 14.10 -15.66
C CYS A 41 2.45 15.03 -16.44
N GLU A 42 3.75 15.03 -16.14
CA GLU A 42 4.74 15.83 -16.87
C GLU A 42 4.88 15.39 -18.33
N ALA A 43 4.94 14.09 -18.58
CA ALA A 43 5.03 13.56 -19.95
C ALA A 43 3.74 13.81 -20.74
N ALA A 44 2.58 13.53 -20.13
CA ALA A 44 1.28 13.76 -20.75
C ALA A 44 1.04 15.25 -21.08
N GLY A 45 1.44 16.16 -20.18
CA GLY A 45 1.31 17.60 -20.38
C GLY A 45 2.04 18.10 -21.63
N ARG A 46 3.24 17.55 -21.92
CA ARG A 46 3.99 17.86 -23.14
C ARG A 46 3.28 17.39 -24.42
N ASN A 47 2.50 16.31 -24.32
CA ASN A 47 1.83 15.66 -25.43
C ASN A 47 0.33 16.03 -25.54
N GLY A 48 -0.17 16.95 -24.70
CA GLY A 48 -1.58 17.33 -24.67
C GLY A 48 -2.52 16.18 -24.26
N ARG A 49 -2.02 15.23 -23.46
CA ARG A 49 -2.74 14.05 -22.98
C ARG A 49 -3.18 14.20 -21.54
N LYS A 50 -4.14 13.38 -21.12
CA LYS A 50 -4.68 13.38 -19.77
C LYS A 50 -4.10 12.23 -18.95
N VAL A 51 -3.97 12.47 -17.64
CA VAL A 51 -3.64 11.43 -16.67
C VAL A 51 -4.75 11.35 -15.63
N TYR A 52 -5.23 10.14 -15.43
CA TYR A 52 -6.24 9.83 -14.43
C TYR A 52 -5.59 9.09 -13.26
N ALA A 53 -5.58 9.72 -12.08
CA ALA A 53 -5.20 9.06 -10.83
C ALA A 53 -6.40 8.27 -10.31
N VAL A 54 -6.40 6.96 -10.45
CA VAL A 54 -7.51 6.11 -10.02
C VAL A 54 -7.18 5.48 -8.68
N THR A 55 -7.88 5.91 -7.63
CA THR A 55 -7.79 5.35 -6.28
C THR A 55 -8.98 4.44 -6.03
N VAL A 56 -8.73 3.19 -5.64
CA VAL A 56 -9.79 2.33 -5.14
C VAL A 56 -9.85 2.49 -3.62
N HIS A 57 -10.91 3.13 -3.14
CA HIS A 57 -11.17 3.26 -1.71
C HIS A 57 -11.69 1.95 -1.15
N THR A 58 -11.04 1.47 -0.11
CA THR A 58 -11.31 0.18 0.50
C THR A 58 -11.27 0.29 2.02
N ARG A 59 -12.02 -0.56 2.71
CA ARG A 59 -12.01 -0.62 4.18
C ARG A 59 -10.84 -1.43 4.75
N LEU A 60 -10.00 -2.02 3.88
CA LEU A 60 -8.78 -2.73 4.29
C LEU A 60 -7.58 -1.80 4.52
N HIS A 61 -7.72 -0.50 4.19
CA HIS A 61 -6.69 0.52 4.39
C HIS A 61 -7.19 1.59 5.37
N PRO A 62 -6.30 2.21 6.15
CA PRO A 62 -6.66 3.32 7.04
C PRO A 62 -7.35 4.47 6.30
N ALA A 63 -8.35 5.10 6.94
CA ALA A 63 -9.17 6.14 6.31
C ALA A 63 -8.37 7.38 5.84
N GLY A 64 -7.30 7.76 6.55
CA GLY A 64 -6.44 8.90 6.20
C GLY A 64 -5.68 8.77 4.87
N ASP A 65 -5.68 7.58 4.27
CA ASP A 65 -4.98 7.34 3.01
C ASP A 65 -5.68 8.03 1.82
N LEU A 66 -7.01 8.12 1.83
CA LEU A 66 -7.78 8.75 0.76
C LEU A 66 -7.54 10.26 0.68
N GLU A 67 -7.60 10.98 1.81
CA GLU A 67 -7.37 12.43 1.85
C GLU A 67 -5.95 12.80 1.39
N ALA A 68 -4.96 11.98 1.75
CA ALA A 68 -3.59 12.19 1.30
C ALA A 68 -3.45 11.92 -0.21
N ALA A 69 -4.14 10.91 -0.75
CA ALA A 69 -4.20 10.66 -2.19
C ALA A 69 -4.84 11.84 -2.93
N GLU A 70 -5.96 12.36 -2.44
CA GLU A 70 -6.63 13.53 -3.04
C GLU A 70 -5.72 14.77 -3.10
N ARG A 71 -4.99 15.06 -2.00
CA ARG A 71 -4.02 16.17 -1.99
C ARG A 71 -2.94 15.99 -3.03
N THR A 72 -2.30 14.83 -3.07
CA THR A 72 -1.20 14.55 -4.01
C THR A 72 -1.69 14.55 -5.47
N ALA A 73 -2.88 14.03 -5.76
CA ALA A 73 -3.46 14.09 -7.11
C ALA A 73 -3.67 15.54 -7.57
N ARG A 74 -4.16 16.42 -6.69
CA ARG A 74 -4.29 17.87 -6.97
C ARG A 74 -2.95 18.54 -7.22
N GLU A 75 -1.94 18.22 -6.40
CA GLU A 75 -0.58 18.78 -6.53
C GLU A 75 0.08 18.39 -7.86
N THR A 76 -0.22 17.22 -8.40
CA THR A 76 0.36 16.73 -9.65
C THR A 76 -0.39 17.18 -10.90
N GLY A 77 -1.61 17.73 -10.74
CA GLY A 77 -2.47 18.13 -11.86
C GLY A 77 -3.22 16.97 -12.54
N ALA A 78 -3.26 15.81 -11.92
CA ALA A 78 -3.99 14.64 -12.41
C ALA A 78 -5.51 14.79 -12.18
N ILE A 79 -6.30 14.14 -13.04
CA ILE A 79 -7.74 14.00 -12.84
C ILE A 79 -7.97 12.84 -11.85
N HIS A 80 -8.37 13.15 -10.62
CA HIS A 80 -8.59 12.13 -9.62
C HIS A 80 -9.95 11.45 -9.76
N ARG A 81 -9.94 10.11 -9.77
CA ARG A 81 -11.12 9.25 -9.81
C ARG A 81 -11.08 8.30 -8.62
N ILE A 82 -12.19 8.20 -7.90
CA ILE A 82 -12.32 7.33 -6.73
C ILE A 82 -13.32 6.24 -7.05
N LEU A 83 -12.88 4.99 -6.96
CA LEU A 83 -13.70 3.81 -7.05
C LEU A 83 -13.89 3.21 -5.65
N PHE A 84 -15.00 2.54 -5.42
CA PHE A 84 -15.27 1.85 -4.16
C PHE A 84 -15.26 0.34 -4.37
N ALA A 85 -14.72 -0.39 -3.40
CA ALA A 85 -14.73 -1.85 -3.39
C ALA A 85 -15.00 -2.41 -1.99
N ASP A 86 -15.83 -3.45 -1.94
CA ASP A 86 -15.93 -4.35 -0.79
C ASP A 86 -15.14 -5.62 -1.08
N GLU A 87 -13.83 -5.59 -0.77
CA GLU A 87 -12.94 -6.69 -1.12
C GLU A 87 -13.25 -7.99 -0.39
N LEU A 88 -13.81 -7.93 0.83
CA LEU A 88 -14.16 -9.14 1.55
C LEU A 88 -15.18 -9.96 0.76
N GLU A 89 -16.13 -9.31 0.14
CA GLU A 89 -17.15 -9.95 -0.69
C GLU A 89 -16.70 -10.11 -2.15
N GLU A 90 -16.30 -9.01 -2.79
CA GLU A 90 -16.04 -9.00 -4.23
C GLU A 90 -14.80 -9.83 -4.64
N ALA A 91 -13.76 -9.85 -3.79
CA ALA A 91 -12.59 -10.69 -4.02
C ALA A 91 -12.70 -12.07 -3.35
N GLY A 92 -13.77 -12.34 -2.59
CA GLY A 92 -13.99 -13.62 -1.90
C GLY A 92 -12.92 -13.93 -0.85
N ILE A 93 -12.46 -12.90 -0.12
CA ILE A 93 -11.34 -13.03 0.84
C ILE A 93 -11.75 -12.99 2.31
N ARG A 94 -13.05 -13.09 2.60
CA ARG A 94 -13.59 -13.04 3.98
C ARG A 94 -12.96 -14.06 4.93
N ASN A 95 -12.54 -15.22 4.43
CA ASN A 95 -11.87 -16.25 5.23
C ASN A 95 -10.34 -16.19 5.14
N ASN A 96 -9.78 -15.05 4.76
CA ASN A 96 -8.35 -14.79 4.73
C ASN A 96 -7.51 -15.91 4.07
N PRO A 97 -7.82 -16.33 2.83
CA PRO A 97 -7.10 -17.40 2.17
C PRO A 97 -5.64 -17.03 1.91
N THR A 98 -4.77 -18.03 1.72
CA THR A 98 -3.34 -17.82 1.47
C THR A 98 -3.07 -17.03 0.19
N ASP A 99 -3.93 -17.12 -0.81
CA ASP A 99 -3.89 -16.37 -2.07
C ASP A 99 -4.66 -15.03 -2.01
N ARG A 100 -5.05 -14.59 -0.79
CA ARG A 100 -5.78 -13.34 -0.55
C ARG A 100 -5.26 -12.14 -1.35
N CYS A 101 -3.93 -11.92 -1.32
CA CYS A 101 -3.33 -10.77 -1.98
C CYS A 101 -3.48 -10.83 -3.51
N TYR A 102 -3.42 -12.03 -4.10
CA TYR A 102 -3.68 -12.22 -5.52
C TYR A 102 -5.15 -11.92 -5.87
N ARG A 103 -6.10 -12.51 -5.12
CA ARG A 103 -7.54 -12.31 -5.36
C ARG A 103 -7.94 -10.84 -5.22
N CYS A 104 -7.52 -10.21 -4.13
CA CYS A 104 -7.77 -8.79 -3.90
C CYS A 104 -7.20 -7.93 -5.03
N LYS A 105 -5.90 -8.07 -5.34
CA LYS A 105 -5.27 -7.29 -6.40
C LYS A 105 -5.95 -7.51 -7.75
N LYS A 106 -6.28 -8.74 -8.10
CA LYS A 106 -7.01 -9.05 -9.35
C LYS A 106 -8.37 -8.35 -9.42
N CYS A 107 -9.16 -8.42 -8.34
CA CYS A 107 -10.46 -7.75 -8.25
C CYS A 107 -10.33 -6.23 -8.42
N LEU A 108 -9.41 -5.59 -7.68
CA LEU A 108 -9.21 -4.14 -7.73
C LEU A 108 -8.74 -3.68 -9.12
N PHE A 109 -7.78 -4.39 -9.72
CA PHE A 109 -7.28 -4.02 -11.05
C PHE A 109 -8.26 -4.31 -12.18
N GLN A 110 -9.16 -5.26 -12.03
CA GLN A 110 -10.29 -5.42 -12.96
C GLN A 110 -11.24 -4.21 -12.92
N LYS A 111 -11.49 -3.61 -11.74
CA LYS A 111 -12.26 -2.36 -11.62
C LYS A 111 -11.53 -1.20 -12.27
N ILE A 112 -10.22 -1.05 -12.01
CA ILE A 112 -9.39 0.01 -12.63
C ILE A 112 -9.38 -0.13 -14.15
N ARG A 113 -9.29 -1.35 -14.67
CA ARG A 113 -9.32 -1.62 -16.13
C ARG A 113 -10.65 -1.19 -16.75
N ARG A 114 -11.78 -1.54 -16.14
CA ARG A 114 -13.10 -1.08 -16.60
C ARG A 114 -13.23 0.45 -16.60
N GLU A 115 -12.68 1.10 -15.57
CA GLU A 115 -12.64 2.57 -15.52
C GLU A 115 -11.77 3.13 -16.66
N ALA A 116 -10.58 2.57 -16.89
CA ALA A 116 -9.69 2.97 -18.00
C ALA A 116 -10.38 2.81 -19.37
N GLU A 117 -11.07 1.69 -19.60
CA GLU A 117 -11.86 1.45 -20.81
C GLU A 117 -12.95 2.51 -20.99
N SER A 118 -13.66 2.89 -19.90
CA SER A 118 -14.67 3.95 -19.92
C SER A 118 -14.11 5.34 -20.24
N LEU A 119 -12.83 5.56 -19.90
CA LEU A 119 -12.08 6.78 -20.17
C LEU A 119 -11.41 6.78 -21.54
N GLY A 120 -11.52 5.68 -22.31
CA GLY A 120 -11.00 5.56 -23.67
C GLY A 120 -9.50 5.28 -23.74
N THR A 121 -8.91 4.68 -22.70
CA THR A 121 -7.49 4.29 -22.66
C THR A 121 -7.30 2.85 -22.22
N ASP A 122 -6.23 2.24 -22.70
CA ASP A 122 -5.73 0.90 -22.33
C ASP A 122 -4.42 0.95 -21.54
N VAL A 123 -3.85 2.16 -21.35
CA VAL A 123 -2.58 2.35 -20.65
C VAL A 123 -2.83 2.50 -19.15
N ILE A 124 -2.50 1.45 -18.39
CA ILE A 124 -2.68 1.42 -16.94
C ILE A 124 -1.31 1.18 -16.29
N LEU A 125 -0.90 2.10 -15.42
CA LEU A 125 0.38 2.09 -14.72
C LEU A 125 0.15 1.81 -13.22
N GLU A 126 1.11 1.09 -12.61
CA GLU A 126 1.11 0.87 -11.17
C GLU A 126 2.54 0.93 -10.59
N GLY A 127 2.66 1.08 -9.27
CA GLY A 127 3.90 1.46 -8.59
C GLY A 127 4.73 0.30 -8.03
N THR A 128 4.68 -0.92 -8.58
CA THR A 128 5.61 -1.99 -8.21
C THR A 128 7.05 -1.57 -8.57
N ASN A 129 7.97 -1.70 -7.63
CA ASN A 129 9.40 -1.39 -7.78
C ASN A 129 10.24 -2.67 -7.84
N GLU A 130 11.56 -2.55 -8.05
CA GLU A 130 12.47 -3.69 -8.18
C GLU A 130 12.48 -4.60 -6.95
N ASP A 131 12.51 -4.02 -5.73
CA ASP A 131 12.54 -4.83 -4.50
C ASP A 131 11.30 -5.71 -4.34
N ASP A 132 10.16 -5.27 -4.89
CA ASP A 132 8.90 -6.01 -4.83
C ASP A 132 8.93 -7.31 -5.64
N LEU A 133 9.81 -7.41 -6.65
CA LEU A 133 9.99 -8.61 -7.47
C LEU A 133 10.76 -9.72 -6.76
N HIS A 134 11.54 -9.39 -5.72
CA HIS A 134 12.41 -10.31 -4.99
C HIS A 134 11.82 -10.80 -3.66
N VAL A 135 10.58 -10.42 -3.35
CA VAL A 135 9.86 -10.86 -2.15
C VAL A 135 8.57 -11.60 -2.52
N TYR A 136 8.06 -12.40 -1.58
CA TYR A 136 6.79 -13.10 -1.78
C TYR A 136 5.64 -12.11 -1.92
N ARG A 137 5.22 -11.84 -3.15
CA ARG A 137 4.11 -10.94 -3.50
C ARG A 137 3.17 -11.60 -4.52
N PRO A 138 2.27 -12.49 -4.08
CA PRO A 138 1.35 -13.21 -4.99
C PRO A 138 0.46 -12.28 -5.83
N GLY A 139 0.26 -11.03 -5.39
CA GLY A 139 -0.48 -10.03 -6.16
C GLY A 139 0.17 -9.61 -7.48
N ILE A 140 1.50 -9.75 -7.65
CA ILE A 140 2.21 -9.39 -8.89
C ILE A 140 1.70 -10.25 -10.08
N ARG A 141 1.37 -11.52 -9.84
CA ARG A 141 0.79 -12.38 -10.88
C ARG A 141 -0.47 -11.79 -11.51
N ALA A 142 -1.33 -11.15 -10.70
CA ALA A 142 -2.54 -10.52 -11.20
C ALA A 142 -2.25 -9.34 -12.15
N LEU A 143 -1.15 -8.62 -11.95
CA LEU A 143 -0.75 -7.52 -12.83
C LEU A 143 -0.38 -8.03 -14.22
N GLY A 144 0.43 -9.09 -14.28
CA GLY A 144 0.79 -9.73 -15.56
C GLY A 144 -0.41 -10.29 -16.32
N GLU A 145 -1.35 -10.95 -15.61
CA GLU A 145 -2.59 -11.48 -16.21
C GLU A 145 -3.51 -10.37 -16.77
N LEU A 146 -3.43 -9.16 -16.20
CA LEU A 146 -4.24 -7.99 -16.61
C LEU A 146 -3.46 -6.99 -17.46
N GLU A 147 -2.24 -7.33 -17.87
CA GLU A 147 -1.37 -6.47 -18.72
C GLU A 147 -1.15 -5.07 -18.12
N ILE A 148 -1.06 -4.98 -16.80
CA ILE A 148 -0.79 -3.73 -16.08
C ILE A 148 0.71 -3.43 -16.12
N LEU A 149 1.08 -2.21 -16.43
CA LEU A 149 2.48 -1.81 -16.57
C LEU A 149 3.07 -1.35 -15.25
N SER A 150 4.30 -1.81 -14.95
CA SER A 150 5.07 -1.47 -13.74
C SER A 150 6.38 -0.76 -14.13
N PRO A 151 6.35 0.52 -14.57
CA PRO A 151 7.52 1.20 -15.13
C PRO A 151 8.69 1.32 -14.15
N LEU A 152 8.43 1.44 -12.84
CA LEU A 152 9.49 1.52 -11.82
C LEU A 152 10.30 0.22 -11.76
N ALA A 153 9.61 -0.94 -11.74
CA ALA A 153 10.25 -2.25 -11.77
C ALA A 153 10.96 -2.51 -13.10
N GLN A 154 10.35 -2.14 -14.24
CA GLN A 154 10.96 -2.28 -15.56
C GLN A 154 12.24 -1.46 -15.70
N ALA A 155 12.33 -0.31 -15.04
CA ALA A 155 13.56 0.50 -14.98
C ALA A 155 14.56 0.03 -13.92
N GLY A 156 14.25 -1.02 -13.14
CA GLY A 156 15.09 -1.57 -12.09
C GLY A 156 15.27 -0.65 -10.88
N LEU A 157 14.32 0.24 -10.60
CA LEU A 157 14.40 1.16 -9.47
C LEU A 157 14.01 0.46 -8.16
N THR A 158 14.93 0.47 -7.21
CA THR A 158 14.70 -0.01 -5.84
C THR A 158 13.83 0.96 -5.05
N LYS A 159 13.25 0.51 -3.93
CA LYS A 159 12.46 1.35 -3.03
C LYS A 159 13.21 2.58 -2.54
N ALA A 160 14.49 2.42 -2.23
CA ALA A 160 15.36 3.51 -1.80
C ALA A 160 15.57 4.54 -2.92
N GLU A 161 15.80 4.09 -4.14
CA GLU A 161 15.96 4.94 -5.32
C GLU A 161 14.65 5.66 -5.68
N VAL A 162 13.50 4.99 -5.58
CA VAL A 162 12.17 5.62 -5.78
C VAL A 162 11.94 6.73 -4.76
N ARG A 163 12.21 6.50 -3.47
CA ARG A 163 12.09 7.54 -2.43
C ARG A 163 13.02 8.71 -2.66
N ARG A 164 14.26 8.43 -3.06
CA ARG A 164 15.23 9.46 -3.42
C ARG A 164 14.70 10.32 -4.57
N LEU A 165 14.26 9.71 -5.67
CA LEU A 165 13.74 10.42 -6.82
C LEU A 165 12.46 11.21 -6.46
N ALA A 166 11.55 10.62 -5.67
CA ALA A 166 10.37 11.33 -5.16
C ALA A 166 10.73 12.56 -4.33
N GLY A 167 11.80 12.47 -3.52
CA GLY A 167 12.36 13.61 -2.77
C GLY A 167 12.96 14.70 -3.69
N GLU A 168 13.68 14.31 -4.73
CA GLU A 168 14.23 15.23 -5.76
C GLU A 168 13.09 15.99 -6.48
N TYR A 169 11.91 15.37 -6.63
CA TYR A 169 10.69 16.03 -7.15
C TYR A 169 9.88 16.79 -6.08
N GLY A 170 10.34 16.85 -4.82
CA GLY A 170 9.67 17.55 -3.72
C GLY A 170 8.34 16.94 -3.30
N LEU A 171 8.10 15.66 -3.58
CA LEU A 171 6.84 14.99 -3.25
C LEU A 171 6.73 14.72 -1.75
N SER A 172 5.66 15.17 -1.12
CA SER A 172 5.38 14.94 0.32
C SER A 172 5.27 13.46 0.68
N ALA A 173 4.89 12.62 -0.27
CA ALA A 173 4.79 11.17 -0.12
C ALA A 173 6.14 10.44 -0.02
N ALA A 174 7.29 11.09 -0.35
CA ALA A 174 8.62 10.45 -0.35
C ALA A 174 8.98 9.79 0.98
N ASN A 175 8.63 10.41 2.11
CA ASN A 175 8.93 9.94 3.45
C ASN A 175 7.76 9.22 4.15
N ARG A 176 6.65 9.00 3.44
CA ARG A 176 5.48 8.34 4.02
C ARG A 176 5.78 6.88 4.35
N PRO A 177 5.49 6.41 5.59
CA PRO A 177 5.67 5.01 5.93
C PRO A 177 4.71 4.13 5.12
N ALA A 178 5.11 2.88 4.89
CA ALA A 178 4.23 1.91 4.25
C ALA A 178 3.03 1.58 5.16
N ALA A 179 1.82 1.64 4.60
CA ALA A 179 0.58 1.28 5.27
C ALA A 179 0.05 -0.06 4.70
N PRO A 180 0.52 -1.21 5.21
CA PRO A 180 0.06 -2.51 4.72
C PRO A 180 -1.40 -2.75 5.12
N CYS A 181 -2.11 -3.46 4.24
CA CYS A 181 -3.51 -3.87 4.40
C CYS A 181 -3.80 -4.46 5.79
N LEU A 182 -4.89 -4.05 6.42
CA LEU A 182 -5.31 -4.50 7.77
C LEU A 182 -5.55 -6.01 7.86
N ALA A 183 -5.87 -6.68 6.75
CA ALA A 183 -6.00 -8.13 6.72
C ALA A 183 -4.70 -8.87 7.10
N THR A 184 -3.53 -8.21 7.01
CA THR A 184 -2.25 -8.77 7.47
C THR A 184 -2.16 -8.91 9.00
N ARG A 185 -3.11 -8.34 9.75
CA ARG A 185 -3.17 -8.46 11.21
C ARG A 185 -3.75 -9.79 11.68
N PHE A 186 -4.26 -10.59 10.75
CA PHE A 186 -4.95 -11.86 11.03
C PHE A 186 -4.16 -13.03 10.46
N PRO A 187 -4.13 -14.20 11.16
CA PRO A 187 -3.59 -15.42 10.57
C PRO A 187 -4.40 -15.85 9.35
N TYR A 188 -3.77 -16.54 8.43
CA TYR A 188 -4.48 -17.14 7.31
C TYR A 188 -5.53 -18.13 7.80
N GLY A 189 -6.67 -18.20 7.10
CA GLY A 189 -7.83 -18.98 7.50
C GLY A 189 -8.75 -18.30 8.54
N ALA A 190 -8.31 -17.20 9.17
CA ALA A 190 -9.17 -16.45 10.10
C ALA A 190 -10.26 -15.70 9.35
N ARG A 191 -11.46 -15.63 9.95
CA ARG A 191 -12.56 -14.84 9.41
C ARG A 191 -12.26 -13.34 9.59
N LEU A 192 -12.22 -12.60 8.50
CA LEU A 192 -12.00 -11.17 8.47
C LEU A 192 -13.32 -10.42 8.74
N SER A 193 -13.24 -9.34 9.51
CA SER A 193 -14.35 -8.43 9.80
C SER A 193 -13.86 -6.99 9.78
N TYR A 194 -14.57 -6.12 9.09
CA TYR A 194 -14.25 -4.70 9.04
C TYR A 194 -14.30 -4.04 10.43
N GLU A 195 -15.21 -4.46 11.28
CA GLU A 195 -15.33 -3.97 12.65
C GLU A 195 -14.06 -4.28 13.45
N THR A 196 -13.57 -5.53 13.37
CA THR A 196 -12.35 -5.94 14.07
C THR A 196 -11.12 -5.25 13.51
N MET A 197 -11.05 -5.05 12.19
CA MET A 197 -9.96 -4.32 11.55
C MET A 197 -9.92 -2.85 12.00
N GLU A 198 -11.08 -2.21 12.12
CA GLU A 198 -11.18 -0.84 12.59
C GLU A 198 -10.72 -0.71 14.05
N LYS A 199 -11.13 -1.63 14.94
CA LYS A 199 -10.61 -1.70 16.32
C LYS A 199 -9.09 -1.81 16.36
N ILE A 200 -8.53 -2.70 15.53
CA ILE A 200 -7.07 -2.86 15.44
C ILE A 200 -6.41 -1.57 14.95
N ASN A 201 -6.96 -0.94 13.93
CA ASN A 201 -6.42 0.32 13.40
C ASN A 201 -6.40 1.42 14.47
N GLN A 202 -7.52 1.62 15.17
CA GLN A 202 -7.63 2.60 16.26
C GLN A 202 -6.63 2.33 17.38
N ALA A 203 -6.45 1.06 17.75
CA ALA A 203 -5.47 0.68 18.76
C ALA A 203 -4.01 0.90 18.29
N GLU A 204 -3.69 0.61 17.02
CA GLU A 204 -2.39 0.93 16.44
C GLU A 204 -2.14 2.45 16.38
N GLU A 205 -3.17 3.25 16.05
CA GLU A 205 -3.08 4.72 16.02
C GLU A 205 -2.87 5.30 17.43
N TYR A 206 -3.56 4.78 18.43
CA TYR A 206 -3.33 5.17 19.82
C TYR A 206 -1.88 4.94 20.23
N ILE A 207 -1.32 3.76 19.96
CA ILE A 207 0.07 3.45 20.30
C ILE A 207 1.04 4.34 19.51
N ARG A 208 0.77 4.61 18.23
CA ARG A 208 1.57 5.58 17.44
C ARG A 208 1.50 7.00 18.02
N GLY A 209 0.32 7.40 18.54
CA GLY A 209 0.14 8.68 19.25
C GLY A 209 1.01 8.81 20.50
N LEU A 210 1.41 7.70 21.13
CA LEU A 210 2.39 7.66 22.21
C LEU A 210 3.86 7.80 21.71
N GLY A 211 4.06 7.95 20.39
CA GLY A 211 5.37 8.17 19.78
C GLY A 211 6.11 6.91 19.33
N PHE A 212 5.41 5.77 19.18
CA PHE A 212 5.99 4.55 18.59
C PHE A 212 5.86 4.59 17.06
N TYR A 213 6.96 4.36 16.35
CA TYR A 213 6.98 4.48 14.89
C TYR A 213 6.39 3.26 14.19
N ASN A 214 6.95 2.07 14.41
CA ASN A 214 6.42 0.83 13.88
C ASN A 214 5.54 0.16 14.92
N VAL A 215 4.24 0.07 14.65
CA VAL A 215 3.26 -0.58 15.52
C VAL A 215 2.43 -1.53 14.70
N ARG A 216 2.29 -2.78 15.15
CA ARG A 216 1.33 -3.74 14.61
C ARG A 216 0.65 -4.50 15.74
N ILE A 217 -0.64 -4.71 15.60
CA ILE A 217 -1.42 -5.56 16.49
C ILE A 217 -1.89 -6.76 15.68
N ARG A 218 -1.35 -7.95 15.99
CA ARG A 218 -1.76 -9.21 15.37
C ARG A 218 -2.80 -9.90 16.24
N LEU A 219 -3.93 -10.26 15.63
CA LEU A 219 -5.03 -10.89 16.35
C LEU A 219 -5.04 -12.40 16.10
N HIS A 220 -4.76 -13.18 17.14
CA HIS A 220 -4.82 -14.65 17.14
C HIS A 220 -5.99 -15.11 18.02
N GLY A 221 -7.19 -15.22 17.42
CA GLY A 221 -8.43 -15.43 18.19
C GLY A 221 -8.64 -14.27 19.18
N ASP A 222 -8.61 -14.57 20.48
CA ASP A 222 -8.81 -13.57 21.54
C ASP A 222 -7.52 -12.85 21.97
N ILE A 223 -6.37 -13.21 21.38
CA ILE A 223 -5.05 -12.67 21.76
C ILE A 223 -4.66 -11.55 20.80
N ALA A 224 -4.55 -10.33 21.32
CA ALA A 224 -3.93 -9.20 20.65
C ALA A 224 -2.43 -9.17 20.94
N ARG A 225 -1.61 -9.50 19.96
CA ARG A 225 -0.15 -9.51 20.04
C ARG A 225 0.40 -8.21 19.46
N ILE A 226 0.99 -7.37 20.31
CA ILE A 226 1.56 -6.08 19.92
C ILE A 226 3.00 -6.29 19.47
N GLU A 227 3.35 -5.73 18.32
CA GLU A 227 4.70 -5.67 17.76
C GLU A 227 5.12 -4.19 17.67
N VAL A 228 6.28 -3.85 18.26
CA VAL A 228 6.96 -2.56 18.10
C VAL A 228 8.43 -2.81 17.78
N ASP A 229 9.16 -1.79 17.35
CA ASP A 229 10.61 -1.92 17.14
C ASP A 229 11.29 -2.45 18.42
N SER A 230 12.24 -3.37 18.30
CA SER A 230 12.90 -4.03 19.45
C SER A 230 13.49 -3.04 20.45
N ARG A 231 14.02 -1.91 19.98
CA ARG A 231 14.56 -0.80 20.80
C ARG A 231 13.48 -0.09 21.64
N ASP A 232 12.21 -0.20 21.27
CA ASP A 232 11.10 0.50 21.91
C ASP A 232 10.32 -0.41 22.90
N MET A 233 10.70 -1.69 23.05
CA MET A 233 9.99 -2.65 23.89
C MET A 233 9.93 -2.24 25.37
N ASP A 234 11.06 -1.84 25.96
CA ASP A 234 11.12 -1.41 27.36
C ASP A 234 10.23 -0.20 27.62
N ARG A 235 10.21 0.73 26.67
CA ARG A 235 9.36 1.91 26.71
C ARG A 235 7.88 1.52 26.61
N LEU A 236 7.51 0.58 25.72
CA LEU A 236 6.14 0.08 25.62
C LEU A 236 5.73 -0.64 26.92
N PHE A 237 6.63 -1.44 27.50
CA PHE A 237 6.37 -2.14 28.76
C PHE A 237 6.17 -1.18 29.92
N ALA A 238 6.83 -0.04 29.95
CA ALA A 238 6.60 1.01 30.94
C ALA A 238 5.17 1.58 30.87
N GLU A 239 4.56 1.65 29.67
CA GLU A 239 3.18 2.11 29.45
C GLU A 239 2.13 0.99 29.61
N ARG A 240 2.51 -0.22 30.04
CA ARG A 240 1.66 -1.42 30.01
C ARG A 240 0.29 -1.27 30.68
N GLN A 241 0.19 -0.55 31.79
CA GLN A 241 -1.08 -0.37 32.51
C GLN A 241 -2.09 0.40 31.66
N LYS A 242 -1.68 1.59 31.23
CA LYS A 242 -2.47 2.49 30.38
C LYS A 242 -2.90 1.81 29.07
N LEU A 243 -1.94 1.10 28.46
CA LEU A 243 -2.17 0.37 27.23
C LEU A 243 -3.16 -0.78 27.44
N THR A 244 -3.02 -1.55 28.54
CA THR A 244 -3.93 -2.65 28.83
C THR A 244 -5.34 -2.15 29.11
N GLU A 245 -5.51 -1.08 29.88
CA GLU A 245 -6.80 -0.44 30.15
C GLU A 245 -7.47 -0.02 28.83
N TYR A 246 -6.78 0.76 28.00
CA TYR A 246 -7.30 1.19 26.71
C TYR A 246 -7.70 0.03 25.80
N MET A 247 -6.85 -0.99 25.68
CA MET A 247 -7.13 -2.17 24.84
C MET A 247 -8.32 -2.99 25.36
N LYS A 248 -8.47 -3.09 26.68
CA LYS A 248 -9.61 -3.77 27.33
C LYS A 248 -10.92 -3.02 27.09
N ASP A 249 -10.90 -1.70 27.19
CA ASP A 249 -12.07 -0.85 26.92
C ASP A 249 -12.52 -0.98 25.46
N MET A 250 -11.59 -1.20 24.54
CA MET A 250 -11.89 -1.52 23.14
C MET A 250 -12.40 -2.96 22.93
N GLY A 251 -12.40 -3.81 23.97
CA GLY A 251 -12.92 -5.17 23.93
C GLY A 251 -11.90 -6.23 23.49
N PHE A 252 -10.58 -5.98 23.60
CA PHE A 252 -9.57 -7.02 23.44
C PHE A 252 -9.50 -7.89 24.70
N VAL A 253 -9.54 -9.24 24.54
CA VAL A 253 -9.58 -10.17 25.68
C VAL A 253 -8.20 -10.35 26.30
N TYR A 254 -7.18 -10.61 25.49
CA TYR A 254 -5.79 -10.76 25.94
C TYR A 254 -4.88 -9.79 25.20
N VAL A 255 -4.03 -9.10 25.94
CA VAL A 255 -3.04 -8.16 25.40
C VAL A 255 -1.65 -8.70 25.72
N THR A 256 -0.85 -8.93 24.68
CA THR A 256 0.48 -9.53 24.79
C THR A 256 1.50 -8.72 23.98
N LEU A 257 2.77 -8.83 24.33
CA LEU A 257 3.89 -8.26 23.58
C LEU A 257 4.62 -9.38 22.84
N ASP A 258 4.95 -9.15 21.56
CA ASP A 258 5.84 -10.03 20.80
C ASP A 258 7.29 -9.77 21.23
N LEU A 259 7.95 -10.78 21.80
CA LEU A 259 9.33 -10.67 22.29
C LEU A 259 10.37 -10.53 21.17
N GLU A 260 10.03 -10.85 19.93
CA GLU A 260 10.92 -10.64 18.77
C GLU A 260 10.76 -9.23 18.15
N GLY A 261 9.72 -8.50 18.58
CA GLY A 261 9.40 -7.17 18.05
C GLY A 261 8.82 -7.17 16.64
N PHE A 262 8.76 -5.97 16.07
CA PHE A 262 8.23 -5.77 14.73
C PHE A 262 9.10 -6.43 13.66
N ARG A 263 8.48 -7.26 12.81
CA ARG A 263 9.10 -7.88 11.64
C ARG A 263 8.13 -7.83 10.46
N SER A 264 8.67 -7.45 9.31
CA SER A 264 7.89 -7.55 8.07
C SER A 264 7.60 -9.03 7.78
N GLY A 265 6.33 -9.36 7.44
CA GLY A 265 5.94 -10.75 7.14
C GLY A 265 5.82 -11.66 8.36
N SER A 266 5.73 -11.13 9.61
CA SER A 266 5.59 -11.96 10.82
C SER A 266 4.38 -12.91 10.80
N MET A 267 3.37 -12.65 9.95
CA MET A 267 2.20 -13.53 9.75
C MET A 267 2.36 -14.55 8.62
N ASP A 268 3.47 -14.49 7.88
CA ASP A 268 3.74 -15.39 6.74
C ASP A 268 4.65 -16.57 7.14
N VAL A 269 5.04 -16.63 8.42
CA VAL A 269 5.87 -17.71 8.99
C VAL A 269 5.13 -19.04 8.83
N GLY A 270 5.76 -19.99 8.13
CA GLY A 270 5.20 -21.32 7.87
C GLY A 270 4.41 -21.46 6.56
N ILE A 271 4.21 -20.40 5.80
CA ILE A 271 3.56 -20.43 4.47
C ILE A 271 4.63 -20.34 3.36
N VAL A 272 5.65 -19.54 3.57
CA VAL A 272 6.79 -19.42 2.65
C VAL A 272 7.85 -20.43 3.12
N LYS A 273 7.95 -21.57 2.44
CA LYS A 273 9.09 -22.46 2.51
C LYS A 273 9.82 -22.42 1.18
#